data_b381baf4e867050281663113258274f6
#
_entry.id   b381baf4e867050281663113258274f6
#
_cell.length_a   1.000
_cell.length_b   1.000
_cell.length_c   1.000
_cell.angle_alpha   90.00
_cell.angle_beta   90.00
_cell.angle_gamma   90.00
#
_symmetry.space_group_name_H-M   'P 1'
#
loop_
_entity.id
_entity.type
_entity.pdbx_description
1 polymer ?
#
loop_
_entity_poly.entity_id
_entity_poly.type
_entity_poly.pdbx_seq_one_letter_code
_entity_poly.pdbx_strand_id
1 'polypeptide(L)'
;MVFVDLAKLSLIENEPFAWLVPGMIRDKLAYLIKSLPKSQRVQFNPLQDSITEFLEQADISQNLLTQLIDYARVKKNLALNYLDLVELKLPTQLRCHFRIMDKKRVIASGDDLALIKLELAPMLSEIVVQHTSKQQINNLSGYIPEMNQLLNEVKLNAGGTQLVGYLSLIVEKDTSVSFGVVADLAKAKLSSRRGLVSLIKLQLKEQQKYLASKKAPNFPAISFALIDVYTKDDLCTSCCQYILNQAISAAIEDSLPKSLLDFEQMVASAKQNVTLWSVEFNQCLERMAKFYSQVKLKMAEH
;
A
#
# COMPACT_ATOMS: atom_id res chain seq x y z
N MET A 1 20.55 -2.52 -22.11
CA MET A 1 19.86 -1.22 -21.92
C MET A 1 18.44 -1.38 -22.41
N VAL A 2 17.45 -0.98 -21.59
CA VAL A 2 16.00 -1.11 -21.87
C VAL A 2 15.40 0.28 -21.93
N PHE A 3 14.72 0.59 -23.03
CA PHE A 3 13.97 1.84 -23.17
C PHE A 3 12.52 1.59 -22.84
N VAL A 4 11.97 2.38 -21.94
CA VAL A 4 10.60 2.25 -21.43
C VAL A 4 9.89 3.58 -21.66
N ASP A 5 8.73 3.54 -22.31
CA ASP A 5 7.86 4.69 -22.41
C ASP A 5 7.24 4.99 -21.04
N LEU A 6 7.22 6.26 -20.63
CA LEU A 6 6.66 6.70 -19.35
C LEU A 6 5.23 6.18 -19.14
N ALA A 7 4.43 6.18 -20.19
CA ALA A 7 3.05 5.73 -20.15
C ALA A 7 2.91 4.22 -19.87
N LYS A 8 3.92 3.42 -20.19
CA LYS A 8 3.94 1.98 -19.95
C LYS A 8 4.64 1.59 -18.65
N LEU A 9 5.26 2.55 -17.97
CA LEU A 9 6.09 2.29 -16.79
C LEU A 9 5.33 1.59 -15.65
N SER A 10 4.05 1.91 -15.46
CA SER A 10 3.20 1.28 -14.44
C SER A 10 2.89 -0.19 -14.73
N LEU A 11 2.89 -0.59 -15.99
CA LEU A 11 2.54 -1.93 -16.47
C LEU A 11 3.72 -2.91 -16.46
N ILE A 12 4.95 -2.39 -16.33
CA ILE A 12 6.15 -3.20 -16.43
C ILE A 12 6.51 -3.76 -15.07
N GLU A 13 6.62 -5.07 -14.98
CA GLU A 13 7.13 -5.78 -13.82
C GLU A 13 8.66 -5.91 -13.89
N ASN A 14 9.31 -6.05 -12.74
CA ASN A 14 10.77 -6.13 -12.65
C ASN A 14 11.29 -7.55 -12.94
N GLU A 15 10.50 -8.56 -12.64
CA GLU A 15 10.88 -9.97 -12.68
C GLU A 15 11.42 -10.43 -14.03
N PRO A 16 10.77 -10.15 -15.19
CA PRO A 16 11.29 -10.58 -16.49
C PRO A 16 12.66 -10.00 -16.81
N PHE A 17 12.96 -8.78 -16.36
CA PHE A 17 14.24 -8.13 -16.61
C PHE A 17 15.38 -8.66 -15.74
N ALA A 18 15.06 -9.32 -14.62
CA ALA A 18 16.05 -10.02 -13.80
C ALA A 18 16.71 -11.17 -14.58
N TRP A 19 15.97 -11.76 -15.54
CA TRP A 19 16.47 -12.86 -16.38
C TRP A 19 17.39 -12.42 -17.51
N LEU A 20 17.44 -11.12 -17.82
CA LEU A 20 18.22 -10.56 -18.93
C LEU A 20 17.80 -11.15 -20.30
N VAL A 21 18.72 -11.10 -21.25
CA VAL A 21 18.54 -11.80 -22.55
C VAL A 21 19.15 -13.21 -22.49
N PRO A 22 18.66 -14.16 -23.31
CA PRO A 22 19.07 -15.56 -23.23
C PRO A 22 20.60 -15.81 -23.23
N GLY A 23 21.37 -14.98 -23.97
CA GLY A 23 22.82 -15.11 -24.01
C GLY A 23 23.55 -14.64 -22.73
N MET A 24 22.93 -13.77 -21.93
CA MET A 24 23.55 -13.17 -20.75
C MET A 24 23.12 -13.83 -19.43
N ILE A 25 22.01 -14.57 -19.42
CA ILE A 25 21.52 -15.20 -18.18
C ILE A 25 22.49 -16.23 -17.65
N ARG A 26 23.16 -16.98 -18.54
CA ARG A 26 24.16 -17.98 -18.15
C ARG A 26 25.36 -17.34 -17.43
N ASP A 27 25.83 -16.21 -17.93
CA ASP A 27 26.94 -15.46 -17.30
C ASP A 27 26.52 -14.89 -15.95
N LYS A 28 25.27 -14.41 -15.83
CA LYS A 28 24.73 -13.92 -14.57
C LYS A 28 24.62 -15.04 -13.54
N LEU A 29 24.08 -16.20 -13.89
CA LEU A 29 24.00 -17.36 -13.00
C LEU A 29 25.39 -17.85 -12.61
N ALA A 30 26.33 -17.91 -13.57
CA ALA A 30 27.72 -18.27 -13.29
C ALA A 30 28.36 -17.28 -12.30
N TYR A 31 28.10 -16.00 -12.43
CA TYR A 31 28.59 -14.97 -11.51
C TYR A 31 27.99 -15.15 -10.11
N LEU A 32 26.67 -15.32 -10.00
CA LEU A 32 25.99 -15.54 -8.72
C LEU A 32 26.54 -16.76 -8.00
N ILE A 33 26.64 -17.90 -8.69
CA ILE A 33 27.15 -19.15 -8.12
C ILE A 33 28.62 -19.02 -7.72
N LYS A 34 29.48 -18.38 -8.56
CA LYS A 34 30.88 -18.17 -8.24
C LYS A 34 31.11 -17.21 -7.05
N SER A 35 30.15 -16.35 -6.76
CA SER A 35 30.19 -15.43 -5.61
C SER A 35 29.85 -16.12 -4.29
N LEU A 36 29.30 -17.32 -4.33
CA LEU A 36 29.02 -18.12 -3.13
C LEU A 36 30.32 -18.58 -2.42
N PRO A 37 30.28 -18.84 -1.13
CA PRO A 37 31.35 -19.47 -0.38
C PRO A 37 31.82 -20.78 -1.06
N LYS A 38 33.10 -21.10 -0.95
CA LYS A 38 33.71 -22.27 -1.61
C LYS A 38 32.96 -23.58 -1.33
N SER A 39 32.54 -23.78 -0.09
CA SER A 39 31.78 -24.97 0.36
C SER A 39 30.45 -25.13 -0.38
N GLN A 40 29.76 -24.02 -0.66
CA GLN A 40 28.49 -24.02 -1.37
C GLN A 40 28.69 -24.12 -2.89
N ARG A 41 29.66 -23.35 -3.42
CA ARG A 41 29.96 -23.31 -4.86
C ARG A 41 30.32 -24.66 -5.45
N VAL A 42 31.05 -25.52 -4.71
CA VAL A 42 31.48 -26.85 -5.14
C VAL A 42 30.29 -27.76 -5.45
N GLN A 43 29.13 -27.55 -4.81
CA GLN A 43 27.93 -28.34 -5.04
C GLN A 43 27.31 -28.14 -6.44
N PHE A 44 27.69 -27.06 -7.13
CA PHE A 44 27.25 -26.77 -8.49
C PHE A 44 28.21 -27.29 -9.57
N ASN A 45 29.20 -28.09 -9.23
CA ASN A 45 30.10 -28.66 -10.23
C ASN A 45 29.51 -29.92 -10.88
N PRO A 46 29.59 -30.06 -12.21
CA PRO A 46 30.07 -29.08 -13.20
C PRO A 46 29.14 -27.86 -13.34
N LEU A 47 29.72 -26.65 -13.29
CA LEU A 47 28.94 -25.41 -13.22
C LEU A 47 28.01 -25.22 -14.43
N GLN A 48 28.49 -25.49 -15.64
CA GLN A 48 27.70 -25.29 -16.87
C GLN A 48 26.51 -26.26 -16.96
N ASP A 49 26.69 -27.49 -16.50
CA ASP A 49 25.63 -28.50 -16.47
C ASP A 49 24.54 -28.11 -15.46
N SER A 50 24.95 -27.66 -14.26
CA SER A 50 24.03 -27.16 -13.24
C SER A 50 23.25 -25.93 -13.69
N ILE A 51 23.87 -25.01 -14.45
CA ILE A 51 23.18 -23.84 -15.04
C ILE A 51 22.19 -24.31 -16.11
N THR A 52 22.56 -25.27 -16.94
CA THR A 52 21.66 -25.82 -17.98
C THR A 52 20.46 -26.50 -17.35
N GLU A 53 20.68 -27.38 -16.38
CA GLU A 53 19.62 -28.07 -15.63
C GLU A 53 18.66 -27.08 -14.95
N PHE A 54 19.19 -25.99 -14.38
CA PHE A 54 18.37 -24.96 -13.78
C PHE A 54 17.50 -24.26 -14.83
N LEU A 55 18.09 -23.82 -15.94
CA LEU A 55 17.38 -23.08 -16.99
C LEU A 55 16.31 -23.89 -17.70
N GLU A 56 16.45 -25.22 -17.79
CA GLU A 56 15.46 -26.13 -18.41
C GLU A 56 14.15 -26.21 -17.60
N GLN A 57 14.20 -25.98 -16.29
CA GLN A 57 13.02 -26.04 -15.41
C GLN A 57 12.56 -24.69 -14.88
N ALA A 58 13.30 -23.62 -15.16
CA ALA A 58 13.02 -22.29 -14.65
C ALA A 58 11.90 -21.59 -15.41
N ASP A 59 11.06 -20.86 -14.69
CA ASP A 59 9.99 -20.02 -15.21
C ASP A 59 10.40 -18.55 -15.17
N ILE A 60 10.56 -17.92 -16.34
CA ILE A 60 10.99 -16.52 -16.47
C ILE A 60 9.96 -15.50 -15.93
N SER A 61 8.73 -15.91 -15.68
CA SER A 61 7.73 -15.04 -15.05
C SER A 61 7.92 -14.89 -13.53
N GLN A 62 8.73 -15.77 -12.92
CA GLN A 62 8.96 -15.78 -11.49
C GLN A 62 10.34 -15.19 -11.12
N ASN A 63 10.53 -14.90 -9.85
CA ASN A 63 11.77 -14.31 -9.36
C ASN A 63 12.97 -15.26 -9.51
N LEU A 64 14.00 -14.79 -10.22
CA LEU A 64 15.20 -15.55 -10.54
C LEU A 64 15.92 -16.12 -9.31
N LEU A 65 16.10 -15.26 -8.27
CA LEU A 65 16.86 -15.67 -7.07
C LEU A 65 16.10 -16.69 -6.25
N THR A 66 14.78 -16.52 -6.13
CA THR A 66 13.92 -17.50 -5.43
C THR A 66 14.02 -18.87 -6.08
N GLN A 67 13.91 -18.94 -7.42
CA GLN A 67 14.02 -20.20 -8.14
C GLN A 67 15.43 -20.82 -8.04
N LEU A 68 16.48 -20.00 -8.06
CA LEU A 68 17.84 -20.50 -7.87
C LEU A 68 18.04 -21.10 -6.46
N ILE A 69 17.45 -20.52 -5.44
CA ILE A 69 17.47 -21.01 -4.06
C ILE A 69 16.70 -22.34 -3.96
N ASP A 70 15.51 -22.40 -4.57
CA ASP A 70 14.70 -23.62 -4.58
C ASP A 70 15.40 -24.75 -5.34
N TYR A 71 16.02 -24.46 -6.49
CA TYR A 71 16.85 -25.42 -7.21
C TYR A 71 18.02 -25.94 -6.35
N ALA A 72 18.75 -25.02 -5.70
CA ALA A 72 19.86 -25.39 -4.81
C ALA A 72 19.38 -26.29 -3.67
N ARG A 73 18.23 -25.98 -3.08
CA ARG A 73 17.65 -26.77 -1.99
C ARG A 73 17.26 -28.16 -2.46
N VAL A 74 16.54 -28.27 -3.59
CA VAL A 74 15.94 -29.52 -4.05
C VAL A 74 16.96 -30.43 -4.75
N LYS A 75 17.81 -29.86 -5.62
CA LYS A 75 18.73 -30.64 -6.47
C LYS A 75 20.13 -30.79 -5.89
N LYS A 76 20.56 -29.83 -5.07
CA LYS A 76 21.94 -29.82 -4.49
C LYS A 76 21.94 -30.03 -2.97
N ASN A 77 20.75 -30.17 -2.35
CA ASN A 77 20.58 -30.26 -0.89
C ASN A 77 21.33 -29.12 -0.14
N LEU A 78 21.26 -27.91 -0.70
CA LEU A 78 22.01 -26.75 -0.26
C LEU A 78 21.05 -25.61 0.11
N ALA A 79 21.11 -25.12 1.34
CA ALA A 79 20.38 -23.95 1.77
C ALA A 79 21.19 -22.68 1.42
N LEU A 80 20.64 -21.85 0.54
CA LEU A 80 21.15 -20.53 0.20
C LEU A 80 20.32 -19.45 0.90
N ASN A 81 21.00 -18.38 1.37
CA ASN A 81 20.31 -17.24 1.94
C ASN A 81 19.97 -16.22 0.83
N TYR A 82 18.74 -15.79 0.79
CA TYR A 82 18.26 -14.81 -0.19
C TYR A 82 19.00 -13.46 -0.08
N LEU A 83 19.25 -12.98 1.14
CA LEU A 83 19.91 -11.71 1.38
C LEU A 83 21.34 -11.69 0.84
N ASP A 84 22.08 -12.78 1.00
CA ASP A 84 23.45 -12.89 0.50
C ASP A 84 23.53 -12.75 -1.04
N LEU A 85 22.48 -13.20 -1.75
CA LEU A 85 22.40 -13.11 -3.21
C LEU A 85 21.92 -11.73 -3.67
N VAL A 86 20.99 -11.10 -2.96
CA VAL A 86 20.46 -9.77 -3.31
C VAL A 86 21.50 -8.68 -3.13
N GLU A 87 22.32 -8.76 -2.07
CA GLU A 87 23.35 -7.76 -1.76
C GLU A 87 24.57 -7.84 -2.68
N LEU A 88 24.68 -8.86 -3.53
CA LEU A 88 25.79 -9.00 -4.47
C LEU A 88 25.80 -7.86 -5.48
N LYS A 89 26.91 -7.15 -5.54
CA LYS A 89 27.15 -6.12 -6.56
C LYS A 89 27.44 -6.76 -7.91
N LEU A 90 26.39 -6.94 -8.71
CA LEU A 90 26.55 -7.46 -10.07
C LEU A 90 27.36 -6.49 -10.93
N PRO A 91 28.23 -6.97 -11.83
CA PRO A 91 28.87 -6.18 -12.87
C PRO A 91 27.84 -5.47 -13.77
N THR A 92 28.18 -4.29 -14.29
CA THR A 92 27.27 -3.47 -15.08
C THR A 92 26.67 -4.21 -16.27
N GLN A 93 27.44 -5.07 -16.92
CA GLN A 93 26.98 -5.89 -18.06
C GLN A 93 25.94 -6.94 -17.67
N LEU A 94 25.86 -7.31 -16.39
CA LEU A 94 24.90 -8.30 -15.85
C LEU A 94 23.70 -7.66 -15.14
N ARG A 95 23.51 -6.34 -15.31
CA ARG A 95 22.33 -5.60 -14.83
C ARG A 95 21.52 -5.07 -16.00
N CYS A 96 20.21 -4.97 -15.82
CA CYS A 96 19.38 -4.15 -16.68
C CYS A 96 19.55 -2.67 -16.33
N HIS A 97 19.81 -1.86 -17.32
CA HIS A 97 19.79 -0.41 -17.19
C HIS A 97 18.58 0.13 -17.94
N PHE A 98 17.69 0.78 -17.21
CA PHE A 98 16.44 1.33 -17.74
C PHE A 98 16.63 2.79 -18.11
N ARG A 99 16.00 3.21 -19.20
CA ARG A 99 15.84 4.62 -19.58
C ARG A 99 14.37 4.88 -19.83
N ILE A 100 13.80 5.73 -19.03
CA ILE A 100 12.38 6.10 -19.14
C ILE A 100 12.28 7.29 -20.09
N MET A 101 11.46 7.11 -21.10
CA MET A 101 11.29 8.07 -22.18
C MET A 101 9.92 8.75 -22.06
N ASP A 102 9.90 10.07 -22.11
CA ASP A 102 8.70 10.83 -22.44
C ASP A 102 8.89 11.43 -23.84
N LYS A 103 8.09 10.93 -24.78
CA LYS A 103 8.24 11.22 -26.23
C LYS A 103 9.66 10.86 -26.72
N LYS A 104 10.56 11.85 -26.87
CA LYS A 104 11.95 11.67 -27.32
C LYS A 104 12.98 12.03 -26.25
N ARG A 105 12.55 12.36 -25.02
CA ARG A 105 13.45 12.77 -23.93
C ARG A 105 13.58 11.68 -22.90
N VAL A 106 14.79 11.45 -22.41
CA VAL A 106 15.03 10.62 -21.23
C VAL A 106 14.72 11.46 -20.01
N ILE A 107 13.77 11.00 -19.20
CA ILE A 107 13.33 11.71 -17.98
C ILE A 107 13.88 11.08 -16.71
N ALA A 108 14.20 9.78 -16.73
CA ALA A 108 14.88 9.07 -15.67
C ALA A 108 15.70 7.91 -16.24
N SER A 109 16.74 7.50 -15.53
CA SER A 109 17.52 6.32 -15.87
C SER A 109 18.13 5.69 -14.61
N GLY A 110 18.25 4.37 -14.60
CA GLY A 110 18.82 3.61 -13.46
C GLY A 110 18.74 2.12 -13.66
N ASP A 111 19.27 1.39 -12.69
CA ASP A 111 19.32 -0.08 -12.72
C ASP A 111 18.17 -0.70 -11.88
N ASP A 112 17.49 0.11 -11.07
CA ASP A 112 16.37 -0.30 -10.22
C ASP A 112 15.07 0.33 -10.73
N LEU A 113 14.20 -0.51 -11.30
CA LEU A 113 12.91 -0.08 -11.83
C LEU A 113 11.95 0.38 -10.73
N ALA A 114 12.05 -0.20 -9.53
CA ALA A 114 11.19 0.15 -8.41
C ALA A 114 11.50 1.57 -7.89
N LEU A 115 12.78 1.92 -7.78
CA LEU A 115 13.22 3.27 -7.43
C LEU A 115 12.80 4.29 -8.50
N ILE A 116 12.97 3.96 -9.78
CA ILE A 116 12.53 4.82 -10.88
C ILE A 116 11.01 5.05 -10.85
N LYS A 117 10.23 4.00 -10.60
CA LYS A 117 8.77 4.11 -10.45
C LYS A 117 8.39 5.02 -9.28
N LEU A 118 9.10 4.91 -8.16
CA LEU A 118 8.88 5.75 -6.99
C LEU A 118 9.20 7.23 -7.29
N GLU A 119 10.30 7.50 -7.95
CA GLU A 119 10.73 8.84 -8.34
C GLU A 119 9.76 9.51 -9.32
N LEU A 120 9.26 8.76 -10.30
CA LEU A 120 8.34 9.27 -11.31
C LEU A 120 6.85 9.18 -10.93
N ALA A 121 6.52 8.60 -9.77
CA ALA A 121 5.14 8.47 -9.30
C ALA A 121 4.37 9.80 -9.24
N PRO A 122 4.96 10.94 -8.83
CA PRO A 122 4.27 12.24 -8.87
C PRO A 122 3.90 12.66 -10.30
N MET A 123 4.83 12.53 -11.25
CA MET A 123 4.57 12.87 -12.67
C MET A 123 3.48 11.98 -13.29
N LEU A 124 3.52 10.69 -13.02
CA LEU A 124 2.48 9.76 -13.49
C LEU A 124 1.11 10.13 -12.92
N SER A 125 1.05 10.51 -11.65
CA SER A 125 -0.19 10.93 -11.00
C SER A 125 -0.75 12.22 -11.60
N GLU A 126 0.08 13.20 -11.92
CA GLU A 126 -0.34 14.46 -12.56
C GLU A 126 -0.90 14.22 -13.95
N ILE A 127 -0.26 13.38 -14.76
CA ILE A 127 -0.73 13.05 -16.12
C ILE A 127 -2.11 12.37 -16.06
N VAL A 128 -2.33 11.48 -15.13
CA VAL A 128 -3.60 10.77 -14.95
C VAL A 128 -4.69 11.71 -14.45
N VAL A 129 -4.40 12.59 -13.51
CA VAL A 129 -5.35 13.57 -12.96
C VAL A 129 -5.79 14.61 -14.02
N GLN A 130 -4.90 15.04 -14.90
CA GLN A 130 -5.19 16.03 -15.95
C GLN A 130 -6.18 15.50 -17.01
N HIS A 131 -6.28 14.18 -17.20
CA HIS A 131 -7.10 13.55 -18.25
C HIS A 131 -8.40 12.94 -17.72
N THR A 132 -8.67 13.06 -16.42
CA THR A 132 -9.89 12.51 -15.81
C THR A 132 -10.89 13.65 -15.54
N SER A 133 -12.06 13.58 -16.13
CA SER A 133 -13.19 14.45 -15.73
C SER A 133 -13.54 14.12 -14.27
N LYS A 134 -13.29 15.06 -13.35
CA LYS A 134 -13.62 14.93 -11.94
C LYS A 134 -15.13 15.01 -11.78
N GLN A 135 -15.77 13.89 -11.62
CA GLN A 135 -17.18 13.83 -11.25
C GLN A 135 -17.26 13.89 -9.71
N GLN A 136 -17.68 15.05 -9.18
CA GLN A 136 -17.91 15.20 -7.75
C GLN A 136 -19.09 14.36 -7.30
N ILE A 137 -18.89 13.59 -6.24
CA ILE A 137 -19.96 12.85 -5.58
C ILE A 137 -20.73 13.84 -4.71
N ASN A 138 -21.96 14.16 -5.12
CA ASN A 138 -22.83 14.99 -4.30
C ASN A 138 -23.13 14.27 -2.98
N ASN A 139 -22.74 14.88 -1.87
CA ASN A 139 -22.63 14.33 -0.53
C ASN A 139 -23.94 13.86 0.16
N LEU A 140 -25.08 13.88 -0.51
CA LEU A 140 -26.37 13.62 0.13
C LEU A 140 -26.75 12.14 0.19
N SER A 141 -26.33 11.32 -0.76
CA SER A 141 -26.64 9.88 -0.77
C SER A 141 -25.47 8.98 -0.34
N GLY A 142 -24.24 9.47 -0.45
CA GLY A 142 -23.04 8.73 -0.07
C GLY A 142 -22.64 7.60 -1.03
N TYR A 143 -23.56 7.05 -1.79
CA TYR A 143 -23.33 6.01 -2.80
C TYR A 143 -23.85 6.44 -4.15
N ILE A 144 -23.10 6.11 -5.19
CA ILE A 144 -23.52 6.25 -6.59
C ILE A 144 -23.17 4.97 -7.37
N PRO A 145 -23.93 4.63 -8.44
CA PRO A 145 -23.76 3.38 -9.18
C PRO A 145 -22.34 3.13 -9.69
N GLU A 146 -21.60 4.18 -10.02
CA GLU A 146 -20.22 4.10 -10.50
C GLU A 146 -19.24 3.53 -9.45
N MET A 147 -19.61 3.49 -8.18
CA MET A 147 -18.78 2.88 -7.13
C MET A 147 -18.61 1.36 -7.32
N ASN A 148 -19.50 0.69 -8.04
CA ASN A 148 -19.33 -0.72 -8.41
C ASN A 148 -18.14 -0.96 -9.36
N GLN A 149 -17.64 0.10 -10.00
CA GLN A 149 -16.51 0.06 -10.92
C GLN A 149 -15.20 0.43 -10.26
N LEU A 150 -15.19 0.70 -8.95
CA LEU A 150 -13.96 0.99 -8.22
C LEU A 150 -12.93 -0.12 -8.42
N LEU A 151 -11.69 0.28 -8.65
CA LEU A 151 -10.54 -0.56 -8.96
C LEU A 151 -10.59 -1.25 -10.33
N ASN A 152 -11.61 -0.98 -11.17
CA ASN A 152 -11.56 -1.41 -12.57
C ASN A 152 -10.49 -0.62 -13.34
N GLU A 153 -9.87 -1.28 -14.30
CA GLU A 153 -8.92 -0.64 -15.19
C GLU A 153 -9.61 0.38 -16.10
N VAL A 154 -9.02 1.56 -16.16
CA VAL A 154 -9.44 2.65 -17.04
C VAL A 154 -8.30 2.95 -18.00
N LYS A 155 -8.58 2.87 -19.30
CA LYS A 155 -7.64 3.23 -20.35
C LYS A 155 -7.84 4.71 -20.70
N LEU A 156 -6.82 5.50 -20.49
CA LEU A 156 -6.78 6.93 -20.80
C LEU A 156 -5.87 7.17 -22.00
N ASN A 157 -6.34 7.96 -22.95
CA ASN A 157 -5.52 8.37 -24.08
C ASN A 157 -4.89 9.74 -23.79
N ALA A 158 -3.61 9.77 -23.53
CA ALA A 158 -2.84 10.99 -23.30
C ALA A 158 -1.82 11.20 -24.42
N GLY A 159 -2.05 12.19 -25.28
CA GLY A 159 -1.07 12.56 -26.32
C GLY A 159 -0.71 11.45 -27.30
N GLY A 160 -1.64 10.53 -27.62
CA GLY A 160 -1.40 9.38 -28.49
C GLY A 160 -0.85 8.13 -27.79
N THR A 161 -0.70 8.17 -26.47
CA THR A 161 -0.27 7.02 -25.67
C THR A 161 -1.43 6.55 -24.79
N GLN A 162 -1.67 5.24 -24.75
CA GLN A 162 -2.65 4.63 -23.82
C GLN A 162 -2.03 4.50 -22.43
N LEU A 163 -2.59 5.21 -21.46
CA LEU A 163 -2.30 5.04 -20.04
C LEU A 163 -3.32 4.10 -19.42
N VAL A 164 -2.87 3.23 -18.53
CA VAL A 164 -3.77 2.41 -17.72
C VAL A 164 -3.72 2.92 -16.28
N GLY A 165 -4.88 3.08 -15.69
CA GLY A 165 -5.05 3.41 -14.29
C GLY A 165 -6.27 2.72 -13.72
N TYR A 166 -6.54 2.93 -12.44
CA TYR A 166 -7.62 2.29 -11.70
C TYR A 166 -8.59 3.33 -11.18
N LEU A 167 -9.88 3.15 -11.44
CA LEU A 167 -10.92 4.03 -10.93
C LEU A 167 -10.91 4.02 -9.41
N SER A 168 -10.87 5.19 -8.80
CA SER A 168 -10.66 5.36 -7.35
C SER A 168 -11.47 6.51 -6.79
N LEU A 169 -11.75 6.44 -5.49
CA LEU A 169 -12.26 7.59 -4.74
C LEU A 169 -11.08 8.47 -4.31
N ILE A 170 -11.17 9.76 -4.59
CA ILE A 170 -10.18 10.77 -4.21
C ILE A 170 -10.82 11.72 -3.18
N VAL A 171 -10.12 11.92 -2.06
CA VAL A 171 -10.52 12.92 -1.06
C VAL A 171 -9.85 14.25 -1.41
N GLU A 172 -10.64 15.27 -1.66
CA GLU A 172 -10.15 16.63 -1.96
C GLU A 172 -9.85 17.39 -0.65
N LYS A 173 -9.22 18.56 -0.79
CA LYS A 173 -8.78 19.37 0.37
C LYS A 173 -9.92 19.85 1.26
N ASP A 174 -11.11 20.05 0.70
CA ASP A 174 -12.34 20.42 1.40
C ASP A 174 -13.09 19.25 2.02
N THR A 175 -12.47 18.05 2.04
CA THR A 175 -13.09 16.79 2.47
C THR A 175 -14.18 16.24 1.57
N SER A 176 -14.43 16.88 0.42
CA SER A 176 -15.29 16.29 -0.61
C SER A 176 -14.63 15.05 -1.22
N VAL A 177 -15.45 14.14 -1.72
CA VAL A 177 -14.99 12.93 -2.38
C VAL A 177 -15.37 12.99 -3.85
N SER A 178 -14.41 12.70 -4.72
CA SER A 178 -14.61 12.66 -6.17
C SER A 178 -14.09 11.34 -6.74
N PHE A 179 -14.53 11.00 -7.96
CA PHE A 179 -13.89 9.95 -8.72
C PHE A 179 -12.62 10.47 -9.39
N GLY A 180 -11.61 9.62 -9.42
CA GLY A 180 -10.39 9.88 -10.16
C GLY A 180 -9.73 8.56 -10.58
N VAL A 181 -8.71 8.66 -11.39
CA VAL A 181 -7.94 7.49 -11.83
C VAL A 181 -6.55 7.55 -11.22
N VAL A 182 -6.12 6.44 -10.63
CA VAL A 182 -4.80 6.29 -10.00
C VAL A 182 -4.01 5.23 -10.76
N ALA A 183 -2.77 5.54 -11.12
CA ALA A 183 -1.95 4.68 -11.97
C ALA A 183 -1.52 3.36 -11.29
N ASP A 184 -1.44 3.33 -9.97
CA ASP A 184 -0.99 2.17 -9.18
C ASP A 184 -2.15 1.55 -8.41
N LEU A 185 -2.33 0.22 -8.54
CA LEU A 185 -3.46 -0.49 -7.92
C LEU A 185 -3.43 -0.43 -6.38
N ALA A 186 -2.26 -0.52 -5.76
CA ALA A 186 -2.17 -0.47 -4.30
C ALA A 186 -2.53 0.93 -3.77
N LYS A 187 -2.08 1.98 -4.46
CA LYS A 187 -2.46 3.36 -4.16
C LYS A 187 -3.94 3.60 -4.44
N ALA A 188 -4.50 3.01 -5.50
CA ALA A 188 -5.91 3.08 -5.84
C ALA A 188 -6.79 2.48 -4.74
N LYS A 189 -6.42 1.30 -4.23
CA LYS A 189 -7.09 0.65 -3.09
C LYS A 189 -7.06 1.53 -1.84
N LEU A 190 -5.90 2.07 -1.50
CA LEU A 190 -5.73 2.93 -0.33
C LEU A 190 -6.54 4.23 -0.47
N SER A 191 -6.51 4.87 -1.64
CA SER A 191 -7.27 6.08 -1.93
C SER A 191 -8.78 5.83 -1.84
N SER A 192 -9.25 4.75 -2.46
CA SER A 192 -10.67 4.36 -2.43
C SER A 192 -11.15 4.05 -1.02
N ARG A 193 -10.33 3.37 -0.21
CA ARG A 193 -10.64 3.13 1.21
C ARG A 193 -10.77 4.45 2.00
N ARG A 194 -9.86 5.41 1.80
CA ARG A 194 -9.92 6.74 2.42
C ARG A 194 -11.17 7.51 2.01
N GLY A 195 -11.50 7.48 0.72
CA GLY A 195 -12.72 8.08 0.18
C GLY A 195 -13.98 7.47 0.80
N LEU A 196 -14.04 6.14 0.88
CA LEU A 196 -15.15 5.43 1.49
C LEU A 196 -15.32 5.77 2.98
N VAL A 197 -14.23 5.83 3.74
CA VAL A 197 -14.25 6.30 5.14
C VAL A 197 -14.86 7.70 5.24
N SER A 198 -14.47 8.62 4.35
CA SER A 198 -15.01 9.98 4.34
C SER A 198 -16.52 9.99 4.02
N LEU A 199 -16.98 9.19 3.04
CA LEU A 199 -18.40 9.09 2.69
C LEU A 199 -19.22 8.50 3.85
N ILE A 200 -18.78 7.41 4.46
CA ILE A 200 -19.47 6.82 5.62
C ILE A 200 -19.50 7.82 6.78
N LYS A 201 -18.39 8.53 7.03
CA LYS A 201 -18.32 9.54 8.09
C LYS A 201 -19.36 10.63 7.94
N LEU A 202 -19.67 11.04 6.69
CA LEU A 202 -20.75 12.00 6.41
C LEU A 202 -22.14 11.46 6.79
N GLN A 203 -22.35 10.14 6.74
CA GLN A 203 -23.61 9.50 7.13
C GLN A 203 -23.73 9.30 8.66
N LEU A 204 -22.64 9.50 9.42
CA LEU A 204 -22.58 9.33 10.86
C LEU A 204 -22.72 10.66 11.64
N LYS A 205 -23.32 11.69 11.06
CA LYS A 205 -23.45 13.03 11.69
C LYS A 205 -24.11 13.00 13.06
N GLU A 206 -25.16 12.18 13.24
CA GLU A 206 -25.84 12.07 14.53
C GLU A 206 -24.96 11.37 15.60
N GLN A 207 -24.20 10.34 15.18
CA GLN A 207 -23.23 9.67 16.05
C GLN A 207 -22.08 10.60 16.44
N GLN A 208 -21.62 11.44 15.51
CA GLN A 208 -20.61 12.46 15.79
C GLN A 208 -21.12 13.47 16.81
N LYS A 209 -22.35 13.99 16.66
CA LYS A 209 -22.98 14.89 17.62
C LYS A 209 -23.16 14.23 18.99
N TYR A 210 -23.57 12.97 19.01
CA TYR A 210 -23.69 12.19 20.25
C TYR A 210 -22.37 12.08 20.99
N LEU A 211 -21.30 11.70 20.32
CA LEU A 211 -19.96 11.60 20.91
C LEU A 211 -19.46 12.99 21.39
N ALA A 212 -19.64 14.05 20.59
CA ALA A 212 -19.23 15.40 20.92
C ALA A 212 -20.01 16.02 22.07
N SER A 213 -21.26 15.58 22.31
CA SER A 213 -22.12 16.14 23.38
C SER A 213 -21.72 15.71 24.80
N LYS A 214 -20.58 15.05 24.99
CA LYS A 214 -20.05 14.57 26.30
C LYS A 214 -20.97 13.58 27.02
N LYS A 215 -21.93 12.99 26.32
CA LYS A 215 -22.81 11.93 26.85
C LYS A 215 -22.14 10.57 26.85
N ALA A 216 -20.89 10.44 26.33
CA ALA A 216 -20.08 9.27 26.53
C ALA A 216 -19.84 9.11 28.05
N PRO A 217 -20.21 7.98 28.65
CA PRO A 217 -20.12 7.78 30.09
C PRO A 217 -18.67 7.94 30.57
N ASN A 218 -18.48 8.59 31.72
CA ASN A 218 -17.21 8.75 32.46
C ASN A 218 -16.14 9.66 31.83
N PHE A 219 -16.38 10.33 30.71
CA PHE A 219 -15.42 11.24 30.11
C PHE A 219 -14.95 12.37 31.05
N PRO A 220 -15.80 12.98 31.91
CA PRO A 220 -15.38 14.02 32.85
C PRO A 220 -14.32 13.55 33.87
N ALA A 221 -14.47 12.36 34.42
CA ALA A 221 -13.55 11.83 35.44
C ALA A 221 -12.14 11.56 34.86
N ILE A 222 -12.09 11.05 33.63
CA ILE A 222 -10.84 10.72 32.91
C ILE A 222 -10.09 12.00 32.52
N SER A 223 -10.82 13.04 32.08
CA SER A 223 -10.20 14.31 31.67
C SER A 223 -9.49 15.01 32.82
N PHE A 224 -9.97 14.87 34.06
CA PHE A 224 -9.30 15.40 35.24
C PHE A 224 -7.95 14.72 35.52
N ALA A 225 -7.84 13.41 35.30
CA ALA A 225 -6.62 12.66 35.54
C ALA A 225 -5.51 13.01 34.49
N LEU A 226 -5.90 13.42 33.29
CA LEU A 226 -5.00 13.70 32.15
C LEU A 226 -4.84 15.19 31.83
N ILE A 227 -5.37 16.09 32.67
CA ILE A 227 -5.43 17.54 32.41
C ILE A 227 -4.03 18.19 32.25
N ASP A 228 -3.02 17.59 32.86
CA ASP A 228 -1.64 18.08 32.77
C ASP A 228 -1.00 17.78 31.40
N VAL A 229 -1.61 16.90 30.59
CA VAL A 229 -1.04 16.42 29.33
C VAL A 229 -1.82 16.94 28.11
N TYR A 230 -3.16 17.07 28.27
CA TYR A 230 -4.08 17.46 27.19
C TYR A 230 -5.10 18.46 27.67
N THR A 231 -5.50 19.39 26.79
CA THR A 231 -6.70 20.18 27.06
C THR A 231 -7.93 19.24 26.96
N LYS A 232 -8.97 19.57 27.73
CA LYS A 232 -10.20 18.76 27.75
C LYS A 232 -10.86 18.62 26.38
N ASP A 233 -10.83 19.71 25.60
CA ASP A 233 -11.49 19.75 24.29
C ASP A 233 -10.66 19.01 23.23
N ASP A 234 -9.32 19.09 23.27
CA ASP A 234 -8.44 18.33 22.39
C ASP A 234 -8.54 16.83 22.64
N LEU A 235 -8.56 16.42 23.91
CA LEU A 235 -8.73 15.03 24.29
C LEU A 235 -10.09 14.49 23.81
N CYS A 236 -11.17 15.26 24.04
CA CYS A 236 -12.52 14.88 23.62
C CYS A 236 -12.60 14.70 22.10
N THR A 237 -12.06 15.66 21.35
CA THR A 237 -12.05 15.62 19.89
C THR A 237 -11.25 14.41 19.36
N SER A 238 -10.08 14.17 19.91
CA SER A 238 -9.22 13.05 19.52
C SER A 238 -9.87 11.70 19.81
N CYS A 239 -10.50 11.55 20.97
CA CYS A 239 -11.23 10.33 21.35
C CYS A 239 -12.43 10.08 20.42
N CYS A 240 -13.22 11.10 20.13
CA CYS A 240 -14.34 10.99 19.18
C CYS A 240 -13.89 10.58 17.79
N GLN A 241 -12.81 11.17 17.30
CA GLN A 241 -12.24 10.81 16.00
C GLN A 241 -11.72 9.37 15.98
N TYR A 242 -11.06 8.95 17.06
CA TYR A 242 -10.57 7.57 17.18
C TYR A 242 -11.72 6.57 17.14
N ILE A 243 -12.75 6.75 17.98
CA ILE A 243 -13.92 5.86 18.01
C ILE A 243 -14.59 5.75 16.65
N LEU A 244 -14.81 6.89 15.98
CA LEU A 244 -15.40 6.91 14.64
C LEU A 244 -14.54 6.17 13.61
N ASN A 245 -13.23 6.41 13.62
CA ASN A 245 -12.32 5.76 12.68
C ASN A 245 -12.28 4.23 12.89
N GLN A 246 -12.26 3.77 14.14
CA GLN A 246 -12.29 2.33 14.46
C GLN A 246 -13.63 1.71 14.05
N ALA A 247 -14.74 2.35 14.37
CA ALA A 247 -16.07 1.88 14.02
C ALA A 247 -16.27 1.75 12.51
N ILE A 248 -15.79 2.72 11.75
CA ILE A 248 -15.86 2.72 10.29
C ILE A 248 -14.89 1.67 9.71
N SER A 249 -13.67 1.59 10.21
CA SER A 249 -12.68 0.61 9.74
C SER A 249 -13.16 -0.82 9.93
N ALA A 250 -13.79 -1.12 11.07
CA ALA A 250 -14.38 -2.43 11.35
C ALA A 250 -15.61 -2.73 10.45
N ALA A 251 -16.35 -1.71 10.01
CA ALA A 251 -17.49 -1.88 9.12
C ALA A 251 -17.12 -2.09 7.65
N ILE A 252 -15.99 -1.50 7.22
CA ILE A 252 -15.50 -1.63 5.84
C ILE A 252 -14.75 -2.96 5.67
N GLU A 253 -14.07 -3.44 6.72
CA GLU A 253 -13.10 -4.54 6.62
C GLU A 253 -12.09 -4.26 5.48
N ASP A 254 -11.94 -5.19 4.53
CA ASP A 254 -11.11 -4.98 3.34
C ASP A 254 -11.92 -4.97 2.03
N SER A 255 -13.24 -4.71 2.12
CA SER A 255 -14.14 -4.72 0.98
C SER A 255 -14.55 -3.31 0.53
N LEU A 256 -14.82 -3.15 -0.77
CA LEU A 256 -15.46 -1.97 -1.33
C LEU A 256 -16.90 -2.31 -1.67
N PRO A 257 -17.85 -1.37 -1.51
CA PRO A 257 -19.26 -1.62 -1.80
C PRO A 257 -19.46 -1.82 -3.32
N LYS A 258 -20.16 -2.87 -3.69
CA LYS A 258 -20.53 -3.19 -5.08
C LYS A 258 -21.96 -2.76 -5.41
N SER A 259 -22.75 -2.43 -4.39
CA SER A 259 -24.14 -2.02 -4.51
C SER A 259 -24.50 -0.96 -3.47
N LEU A 260 -25.64 -0.28 -3.68
CA LEU A 260 -26.21 0.61 -2.68
C LEU A 260 -26.48 -0.15 -1.36
N LEU A 261 -27.00 -1.37 -1.48
CA LEU A 261 -27.28 -2.21 -0.30
C LEU A 261 -26.03 -2.51 0.52
N ASP A 262 -24.91 -2.84 -0.13
CA ASP A 262 -23.64 -3.08 0.55
C ASP A 262 -23.19 -1.82 1.30
N PHE A 263 -23.30 -0.66 0.66
CA PHE A 263 -22.95 0.61 1.28
C PHE A 263 -23.82 0.93 2.50
N GLU A 264 -25.14 0.74 2.37
CA GLU A 264 -26.08 0.93 3.47
C GLU A 264 -25.83 -0.03 4.64
N GLN A 265 -25.45 -1.28 4.36
CA GLN A 265 -25.06 -2.25 5.35
C GLN A 265 -23.75 -1.83 6.07
N MET A 266 -22.76 -1.32 5.34
CA MET A 266 -21.53 -0.76 5.94
C MET A 266 -21.84 0.42 6.85
N VAL A 267 -22.73 1.33 6.42
CA VAL A 267 -23.17 2.47 7.24
C VAL A 267 -23.91 2.00 8.49
N ALA A 268 -24.81 1.02 8.38
CA ALA A 268 -25.54 0.46 9.51
C ALA A 268 -24.59 -0.23 10.51
N SER A 269 -23.68 -1.04 10.01
CA SER A 269 -22.62 -1.67 10.82
C SER A 269 -21.75 -0.63 11.51
N ALA A 270 -21.32 0.41 10.81
CA ALA A 270 -20.54 1.50 11.41
C ALA A 270 -21.32 2.21 12.55
N LYS A 271 -22.64 2.44 12.39
CA LYS A 271 -23.49 3.02 13.45
C LYS A 271 -23.53 2.16 14.70
N GLN A 272 -23.67 0.84 14.54
CA GLN A 272 -23.64 -0.11 15.66
C GLN A 272 -22.27 -0.16 16.33
N ASN A 273 -21.22 -0.20 15.52
CA ASN A 273 -19.84 -0.24 15.99
C ASN A 273 -19.45 1.00 16.80
N VAL A 274 -19.97 2.19 16.48
CA VAL A 274 -19.73 3.40 17.29
C VAL A 274 -20.11 3.19 18.76
N THR A 275 -21.23 2.53 19.03
CA THR A 275 -21.66 2.26 20.40
C THR A 275 -20.71 1.27 21.08
N LEU A 276 -20.35 0.18 20.41
CA LEU A 276 -19.44 -0.84 20.94
C LEU A 276 -18.06 -0.25 21.24
N TRP A 277 -17.46 0.43 20.27
CA TRP A 277 -16.16 1.07 20.44
C TRP A 277 -16.16 2.18 21.48
N SER A 278 -17.28 2.89 21.66
CA SER A 278 -17.41 3.88 22.71
C SER A 278 -17.32 3.25 24.10
N VAL A 279 -17.95 2.10 24.32
CA VAL A 279 -17.90 1.37 25.60
C VAL A 279 -16.49 0.84 25.87
N GLU A 280 -15.92 0.13 24.92
CA GLU A 280 -14.57 -0.45 25.05
C GLU A 280 -13.50 0.63 25.27
N PHE A 281 -13.59 1.72 24.53
CA PHE A 281 -12.66 2.83 24.61
C PHE A 281 -12.75 3.52 25.99
N ASN A 282 -13.96 3.73 26.51
CA ASN A 282 -14.14 4.31 27.85
C ASN A 282 -13.54 3.41 28.93
N GLN A 283 -13.74 2.08 28.86
CA GLN A 283 -13.12 1.13 29.79
C GLN A 283 -11.58 1.16 29.73
N CYS A 284 -11.02 1.33 28.51
CA CYS A 284 -9.59 1.49 28.33
C CYS A 284 -9.07 2.78 28.96
N LEU A 285 -9.76 3.90 28.72
CA LEU A 285 -9.42 5.19 29.32
C LEU A 285 -9.49 5.17 30.85
N GLU A 286 -10.50 4.54 31.44
CA GLU A 286 -10.61 4.39 32.90
C GLU A 286 -9.41 3.63 33.48
N ARG A 287 -8.99 2.55 32.82
CA ARG A 287 -7.79 1.80 33.24
C ARG A 287 -6.53 2.65 33.14
N MET A 288 -6.38 3.40 32.05
CA MET A 288 -5.24 4.31 31.87
C MET A 288 -5.22 5.42 32.92
N ALA A 289 -6.37 6.03 33.21
CA ALA A 289 -6.48 7.08 34.22
C ALA A 289 -6.14 6.58 35.63
N LYS A 290 -6.60 5.37 35.99
CA LYS A 290 -6.23 4.73 37.27
C LYS A 290 -4.72 4.47 37.34
N PHE A 291 -4.14 3.93 36.29
CA PHE A 291 -2.70 3.67 36.25
C PHE A 291 -1.89 4.96 36.35
N TYR A 292 -2.26 6.00 35.60
CA TYR A 292 -1.60 7.30 35.65
C TYR A 292 -1.67 7.94 37.05
N SER A 293 -2.82 7.89 37.70
CA SER A 293 -2.99 8.38 39.07
C SER A 293 -2.11 7.64 40.07
N GLN A 294 -1.96 6.31 39.92
CA GLN A 294 -1.07 5.50 40.78
C GLN A 294 0.40 5.86 40.59
N VAL A 295 0.82 6.07 39.32
CA VAL A 295 2.21 6.51 39.01
C VAL A 295 2.48 7.88 39.60
N LYS A 296 1.52 8.84 39.44
CA LYS A 296 1.66 10.21 39.96
C LYS A 296 1.77 10.23 41.49
N LEU A 297 1.00 9.40 42.19
CA LEU A 297 1.10 9.25 43.64
C LEU A 297 2.48 8.72 44.07
N LYS A 298 2.98 7.66 43.43
CA LYS A 298 4.31 7.10 43.72
C LYS A 298 5.45 8.06 43.45
N MET A 299 5.33 8.90 42.41
CA MET A 299 6.33 9.93 42.11
C MET A 299 6.31 11.10 43.11
N ALA A 300 5.19 11.35 43.75
CA ALA A 300 5.09 12.38 44.80
C ALA A 300 5.59 11.94 46.18
N GLU A 301 5.78 10.62 46.37
CA GLU A 301 6.33 10.02 47.59
C GLU A 301 7.87 9.95 47.59
N HIS A 302 8.50 10.26 46.47
CA HIS A 302 9.96 10.33 46.28
C HIS A 302 10.41 11.76 45.95
#